data_d540fc34736c808d6ec5e317f9982389
#
_entry.id   d540fc34736c808d6ec5e317f9982389
#
_cell.length_a   1.000
_cell.length_b   1.000
_cell.length_c   1.000
_cell.angle_alpha   90.00
_cell.angle_beta   90.00
_cell.angle_gamma   90.00
#
_symmetry.space_group_name_H-M   'P 1'
#
loop_
_entity.id
_entity.type
_entity.pdbx_description
1 polymer ?
#
loop_
_entity_poly.entity_id
_entity_poly.type
_entity_poly.pdbx_seq_one_letter_code
_entity_poly.pdbx_strand_id
1 'polypeptide(L)'
;MPLKYAYYPGCSVKGTGMHYEQSLLSVFRVLGIELDEIPDWNCCGATAYMAIDEMAAFGMVARNLALVQKMGYEEVVAPCAACYLGLKKAQNYMLEYPDIADKVISALAKVGMEYDPEARLEIKHPLEVLVNDYGLNQIKARVTNPLNGHRIAPYYGCQLTRPFDDMDDSFFPTIMDRLFLALGADVITDYSLKTRCCGASLTGTIPEVGVRLSWYLIAEARHRGANYIVTACPLCQFNMESFQDRMGQYGTKNPRFPILYFTQAMGLALGLDKKELGFNRLVYTPANL
;
A
#
# COMPACT_ATOMS: atom_id res chain seq x y z
N MET A 1 23.92 7.63 -7.61
CA MET A 1 22.97 8.75 -7.71
C MET A 1 21.88 8.51 -6.67
N PRO A 2 21.23 9.54 -6.12
CA PRO A 2 20.06 9.31 -5.26
C PRO A 2 18.96 8.58 -6.05
N LEU A 3 18.24 7.68 -5.39
CA LEU A 3 17.05 7.05 -5.97
C LEU A 3 15.96 8.10 -6.11
N LYS A 4 15.36 8.21 -7.28
CA LYS A 4 14.38 9.24 -7.59
C LYS A 4 13.25 8.66 -8.45
N TYR A 5 12.00 8.88 -8.05
CA TYR A 5 10.81 8.30 -8.67
C TYR A 5 9.71 9.34 -8.87
N ALA A 6 8.87 9.16 -9.89
CA ALA A 6 7.56 9.81 -9.91
C ALA A 6 6.71 9.24 -8.76
N TYR A 7 5.87 10.05 -8.16
CA TYR A 7 5.03 9.65 -7.03
C TYR A 7 3.55 9.85 -7.34
N TYR A 8 2.81 8.75 -7.33
CA TYR A 8 1.37 8.74 -7.44
C TYR A 8 0.74 8.47 -6.07
N PRO A 9 0.31 9.49 -5.30
CA PRO A 9 -0.21 9.29 -3.95
C PRO A 9 -1.55 8.54 -3.94
N GLY A 10 -2.46 8.89 -4.84
CA GLY A 10 -3.82 8.37 -4.87
C GLY A 10 -4.72 8.96 -3.78
N CYS A 11 -6.05 8.82 -3.99
CA CYS A 11 -7.07 9.49 -3.17
C CYS A 11 -7.09 9.05 -1.70
N SER A 12 -6.86 7.75 -1.42
CA SER A 12 -6.91 7.23 -0.05
C SER A 12 -5.77 7.78 0.82
N VAL A 13 -4.58 7.94 0.24
CA VAL A 13 -3.40 8.44 0.95
C VAL A 13 -3.54 9.93 1.24
N LYS A 14 -4.09 10.71 0.33
CA LYS A 14 -4.41 12.15 0.56
C LYS A 14 -5.65 12.36 1.43
N GLY A 15 -6.45 11.32 1.68
CA GLY A 15 -7.66 11.35 2.51
C GLY A 15 -7.46 10.67 3.86
N THR A 16 -8.13 9.55 4.07
CA THR A 16 -8.12 8.80 5.35
C THR A 16 -6.75 8.25 5.73
N GLY A 17 -5.85 8.02 4.75
CA GLY A 17 -4.51 7.49 4.93
C GLY A 17 -3.41 8.54 5.02
N MET A 18 -3.69 9.81 5.37
CA MET A 18 -2.67 10.88 5.43
C MET A 18 -1.47 10.54 6.32
N HIS A 19 -1.66 9.79 7.38
CA HIS A 19 -0.56 9.32 8.25
C HIS A 19 0.32 8.25 7.58
N TYR A 20 -0.21 7.56 6.56
CA TYR A 20 0.62 6.72 5.70
C TYR A 20 1.56 7.56 4.86
N GLU A 21 1.04 8.58 4.16
CA GLU A 21 1.87 9.48 3.37
C GLU A 21 2.92 10.18 4.23
N GLN A 22 2.50 10.70 5.38
CA GLN A 22 3.39 11.38 6.31
C GLN A 22 4.56 10.49 6.73
N SER A 23 4.30 9.26 7.14
CA SER A 23 5.35 8.32 7.52
C SER A 23 6.19 7.85 6.33
N LEU A 24 5.58 7.63 5.16
CA LEU A 24 6.28 7.26 3.93
C LEU A 24 7.31 8.32 3.52
N LEU A 25 6.86 9.56 3.40
CA LEU A 25 7.73 10.68 3.00
C LEU A 25 8.85 10.91 4.03
N SER A 26 8.55 10.77 5.33
CA SER A 26 9.57 10.89 6.38
C SER A 26 10.63 9.79 6.30
N VAL A 27 10.22 8.54 6.10
CA VAL A 27 11.14 7.40 5.91
C VAL A 27 12.00 7.58 4.66
N PHE A 28 11.38 7.93 3.52
CA PHE A 28 12.11 8.10 2.26
C PHE A 28 13.11 9.26 2.35
N ARG A 29 12.73 10.38 2.97
CA ARG A 29 13.64 11.51 3.23
C ARG A 29 14.88 11.10 4.03
N VAL A 30 14.72 10.33 5.11
CA VAL A 30 15.84 9.88 5.94
C VAL A 30 16.76 8.93 5.17
N LEU A 31 16.20 8.14 4.26
CA LEU A 31 16.96 7.22 3.41
C LEU A 31 17.58 7.92 2.18
N GLY A 32 17.25 9.19 1.93
CA GLY A 32 17.75 9.91 0.75
C GLY A 32 17.10 9.48 -0.56
N ILE A 33 15.85 9.00 -0.50
CA ILE A 33 15.04 8.64 -1.66
C ILE A 33 14.11 9.82 -1.98
N GLU A 34 14.11 10.27 -3.23
CA GLU A 34 13.31 11.41 -3.69
C GLU A 34 12.04 10.93 -4.39
N LEU A 35 10.93 11.59 -4.09
CA LEU A 35 9.62 11.34 -4.69
C LEU A 35 9.08 12.65 -5.27
N ASP A 36 8.90 12.71 -6.60
CA ASP A 36 8.29 13.84 -7.29
C ASP A 36 6.80 13.55 -7.53
N GLU A 37 5.92 14.23 -6.82
CA GLU A 37 4.48 14.03 -6.97
C GLU A 37 4.01 14.41 -8.38
N ILE A 38 3.23 13.53 -9.00
CA ILE A 38 2.63 13.76 -10.32
C ILE A 38 1.68 14.95 -10.22
N PRO A 39 1.87 16.03 -11.02
CA PRO A 39 0.97 17.17 -11.00
C PRO A 39 -0.40 16.78 -11.56
N ASP A 40 -1.47 17.34 -11.02
CA ASP A 40 -2.84 17.18 -11.54
C ASP A 40 -3.27 15.71 -11.74
N TRP A 41 -2.80 14.81 -10.86
CA TRP A 41 -3.23 13.41 -10.89
C TRP A 41 -4.72 13.28 -10.56
N ASN A 42 -5.35 12.22 -11.06
CA ASN A 42 -6.73 11.84 -10.73
C ASN A 42 -6.80 10.46 -10.07
N CYS A 43 -7.96 10.11 -9.49
CA CYS A 43 -8.19 8.79 -8.92
C CYS A 43 -7.89 7.68 -9.96
N CYS A 44 -7.32 6.56 -9.51
CA CYS A 44 -7.06 5.40 -10.37
C CYS A 44 -8.31 4.60 -10.74
N GLY A 45 -9.50 4.97 -10.24
CA GLY A 45 -10.75 4.24 -10.49
C GLY A 45 -10.81 2.84 -9.88
N ALA A 46 -9.80 2.42 -9.11
CA ALA A 46 -9.72 1.07 -8.57
C ALA A 46 -10.92 0.72 -7.67
N THR A 47 -11.22 -0.56 -7.61
CA THR A 47 -12.31 -1.21 -6.89
C THR A 47 -13.69 -0.98 -7.49
N ALA A 48 -14.39 0.10 -7.16
CA ALA A 48 -15.77 0.30 -7.57
C ALA A 48 -15.91 0.70 -9.04
N TYR A 49 -15.13 1.67 -9.51
CA TYR A 49 -15.27 2.22 -10.86
C TYR A 49 -14.89 1.21 -11.94
N MET A 50 -13.83 0.44 -11.69
CA MET A 50 -13.38 -0.64 -12.57
C MET A 50 -14.47 -1.71 -12.80
N ALA A 51 -15.35 -1.91 -11.82
CA ALA A 51 -16.47 -2.86 -11.92
C ALA A 51 -17.71 -2.28 -12.63
N ILE A 52 -17.83 -0.95 -12.72
CA ILE A 52 -18.96 -0.24 -13.34
C ILE A 52 -18.67 0.06 -14.81
N ASP A 53 -17.49 0.65 -15.07
CA ASP A 53 -17.04 1.06 -16.41
C ASP A 53 -15.52 0.89 -16.51
N GLU A 54 -15.10 -0.28 -16.96
CA GLU A 54 -13.69 -0.63 -17.07
C GLU A 54 -12.94 0.26 -18.06
N MET A 55 -13.58 0.65 -19.18
CA MET A 55 -12.96 1.53 -20.19
C MET A 55 -12.70 2.93 -19.64
N ALA A 56 -13.67 3.50 -18.93
CA ALA A 56 -13.47 4.79 -18.27
C ALA A 56 -12.38 4.70 -17.19
N ALA A 57 -12.33 3.61 -16.43
CA ALA A 57 -11.27 3.38 -15.45
C ALA A 57 -9.89 3.29 -16.10
N PHE A 58 -9.76 2.60 -17.26
CA PHE A 58 -8.50 2.56 -18.01
C PHE A 58 -8.10 3.96 -18.52
N GLY A 59 -9.05 4.76 -19.00
CA GLY A 59 -8.80 6.15 -19.38
C GLY A 59 -8.27 7.01 -18.22
N MET A 60 -8.86 6.85 -17.03
CA MET A 60 -8.41 7.55 -15.82
C MET A 60 -6.98 7.13 -15.43
N VAL A 61 -6.66 5.85 -15.51
CA VAL A 61 -5.31 5.34 -15.21
C VAL A 61 -4.31 5.82 -16.26
N ALA A 62 -4.63 5.66 -17.55
CA ALA A 62 -3.76 6.07 -18.66
C ALA A 62 -3.42 7.56 -18.60
N ARG A 63 -4.36 8.41 -18.14
CA ARG A 63 -4.08 9.82 -17.90
C ARG A 63 -2.96 10.03 -16.87
N ASN A 64 -2.99 9.27 -15.78
CA ASN A 64 -1.94 9.36 -14.77
C ASN A 64 -0.59 8.85 -15.31
N LEU A 65 -0.59 7.74 -16.07
CA LEU A 65 0.63 7.21 -16.70
C LEU A 65 1.18 8.20 -17.75
N ALA A 66 0.33 8.83 -18.54
CA ALA A 66 0.72 9.88 -19.47
C ALA A 66 1.39 11.08 -18.78
N LEU A 67 0.91 11.46 -17.60
CA LEU A 67 1.56 12.50 -16.78
C LEU A 67 2.95 12.09 -16.32
N VAL A 68 3.15 10.83 -15.92
CA VAL A 68 4.48 10.29 -15.58
C VAL A 68 5.43 10.35 -16.78
N GLN A 69 4.98 9.89 -17.96
CA GLN A 69 5.75 9.97 -19.20
C GLN A 69 6.11 11.41 -19.54
N LYS A 70 5.16 12.35 -19.41
CA LYS A 70 5.39 13.79 -19.63
C LYS A 70 6.42 14.39 -18.69
N MET A 71 6.52 13.87 -17.45
CA MET A 71 7.56 14.27 -16.49
C MET A 71 8.94 13.69 -16.83
N GLY A 72 9.04 12.76 -17.78
CA GLY A 72 10.27 12.09 -18.18
C GLY A 72 10.74 11.01 -17.23
N TYR A 73 9.84 10.45 -16.41
CA TYR A 73 10.15 9.32 -15.53
C TYR A 73 9.81 8.00 -16.20
N GLU A 74 10.64 6.99 -15.92
CA GLU A 74 10.40 5.60 -16.32
C GLU A 74 9.81 4.76 -15.17
N GLU A 75 9.88 5.29 -13.94
CA GLU A 75 9.44 4.60 -12.73
C GLU A 75 8.45 5.45 -11.93
N VAL A 76 7.40 4.81 -11.42
CA VAL A 76 6.39 5.47 -10.59
C VAL A 76 6.07 4.67 -9.33
N VAL A 77 6.06 5.34 -8.18
CA VAL A 77 5.76 4.75 -6.88
C VAL A 77 4.31 5.04 -6.49
N ALA A 78 3.54 3.97 -6.22
CA ALA A 78 2.15 4.03 -5.79
C ALA A 78 1.97 3.29 -4.43
N PRO A 79 1.74 4.01 -3.31
CA PRO A 79 1.70 3.41 -1.98
C PRO A 79 0.40 2.65 -1.67
N CYS A 80 -0.68 2.93 -2.38
CA CYS A 80 -1.93 2.20 -2.19
C CYS A 80 -1.95 0.93 -3.05
N ALA A 81 -2.12 -0.25 -2.42
CA ALA A 81 -2.16 -1.53 -3.14
C ALA A 81 -3.23 -1.57 -4.25
N ALA A 82 -4.39 -0.91 -4.04
CA ALA A 82 -5.42 -0.80 -5.06
C ALA A 82 -5.00 0.09 -6.24
N CYS A 83 -4.27 1.17 -5.98
CA CYS A 83 -3.72 2.04 -7.02
C CYS A 83 -2.59 1.33 -7.78
N TYR A 84 -1.67 0.70 -7.05
CA TYR A 84 -0.59 -0.11 -7.61
C TYR A 84 -1.13 -1.16 -8.59
N LEU A 85 -2.10 -1.95 -8.15
CA LEU A 85 -2.77 -2.93 -9.02
C LEU A 85 -3.49 -2.27 -10.20
N GLY A 86 -4.23 -1.18 -9.95
CA GLY A 86 -4.98 -0.49 -11.01
C GLY A 86 -4.08 0.04 -12.12
N LEU A 87 -2.94 0.67 -11.75
CA LEU A 87 -1.95 1.16 -12.70
C LEU A 87 -1.35 0.02 -13.52
N LYS A 88 -0.90 -1.06 -12.86
CA LYS A 88 -0.33 -2.24 -13.54
C LYS A 88 -1.34 -2.93 -14.45
N LYS A 89 -2.58 -3.13 -13.97
CA LYS A 89 -3.63 -3.77 -14.76
C LYS A 89 -3.90 -2.98 -16.04
N ALA A 90 -4.15 -1.68 -15.94
CA ALA A 90 -4.46 -0.88 -17.10
C ALA A 90 -3.31 -0.84 -18.12
N GLN A 91 -2.05 -0.67 -17.66
CA GLN A 91 -0.88 -0.71 -18.53
C GLN A 91 -0.77 -2.05 -19.26
N ASN A 92 -0.87 -3.18 -18.54
CA ASN A 92 -0.75 -4.50 -19.14
C ASN A 92 -1.88 -4.78 -20.14
N TYR A 93 -3.13 -4.40 -19.83
CA TYR A 93 -4.26 -4.57 -20.76
C TYR A 93 -4.12 -3.73 -22.01
N MET A 94 -3.63 -2.51 -21.92
CA MET A 94 -3.39 -1.67 -23.09
C MET A 94 -2.27 -2.21 -23.99
N LEU A 95 -1.27 -2.89 -23.41
CA LEU A 95 -0.22 -3.59 -24.17
C LEU A 95 -0.76 -4.88 -24.83
N GLU A 96 -1.61 -5.63 -24.13
CA GLU A 96 -2.13 -6.92 -24.60
C GLU A 96 -3.28 -6.75 -25.60
N TYR A 97 -4.09 -5.69 -25.48
CA TYR A 97 -5.29 -5.47 -26.28
C TYR A 97 -5.23 -4.11 -27.01
N PRO A 98 -4.71 -4.07 -28.26
CA PRO A 98 -4.57 -2.82 -29.04
C PRO A 98 -5.89 -2.04 -29.21
N ASP A 99 -7.02 -2.73 -29.37
CA ASP A 99 -8.33 -2.08 -29.49
C ASP A 99 -8.72 -1.26 -28.25
N ILE A 100 -8.25 -1.68 -27.08
CA ILE A 100 -8.44 -0.94 -25.82
C ILE A 100 -7.51 0.26 -25.80
N ALA A 101 -6.24 0.07 -26.15
CA ALA A 101 -5.25 1.12 -26.23
C ALA A 101 -5.69 2.25 -27.18
N ASP A 102 -6.13 1.92 -28.40
CA ASP A 102 -6.57 2.87 -29.41
C ASP A 102 -7.73 3.75 -28.91
N LYS A 103 -8.71 3.16 -28.24
CA LYS A 103 -9.84 3.90 -27.65
C LYS A 103 -9.38 4.86 -26.55
N VAL A 104 -8.51 4.41 -25.68
CA VAL A 104 -7.96 5.20 -24.56
C VAL A 104 -7.10 6.34 -25.10
N ILE A 105 -6.17 6.06 -26.03
CA ILE A 105 -5.31 7.05 -26.67
C ILE A 105 -6.16 8.10 -27.39
N SER A 106 -7.16 7.67 -28.17
CA SER A 106 -8.08 8.58 -28.86
C SER A 106 -8.86 9.48 -27.90
N ALA A 107 -9.23 8.97 -26.73
CA ALA A 107 -9.90 9.77 -25.71
C ALA A 107 -8.96 10.79 -25.05
N LEU A 108 -7.72 10.41 -24.75
CA LEU A 108 -6.70 11.30 -24.20
C LEU A 108 -6.29 12.41 -25.18
N ALA A 109 -6.17 12.09 -26.47
CA ALA A 109 -5.86 13.05 -27.51
C ALA A 109 -6.90 14.19 -27.61
N LYS A 110 -8.19 13.92 -27.33
CA LYS A 110 -9.25 14.94 -27.31
C LYS A 110 -9.05 16.01 -26.23
N VAL A 111 -8.30 15.69 -25.19
CA VAL A 111 -7.96 16.62 -24.11
C VAL A 111 -6.50 17.08 -24.18
N GLY A 112 -5.83 16.88 -25.31
CA GLY A 112 -4.47 17.33 -25.55
C GLY A 112 -3.40 16.55 -24.76
N MET A 113 -3.68 15.31 -24.42
CA MET A 113 -2.72 14.42 -23.73
C MET A 113 -2.23 13.33 -24.68
N GLU A 114 -0.94 13.09 -24.63
CA GLU A 114 -0.25 12.01 -25.33
C GLU A 114 0.07 10.90 -24.34
N TYR A 115 -0.19 9.66 -24.74
CA TYR A 115 0.18 8.46 -23.99
C TYR A 115 0.73 7.41 -24.96
N ASP A 116 1.91 6.90 -24.68
CA ASP A 116 2.54 5.83 -25.43
C ASP A 116 2.49 4.53 -24.61
N PRO A 117 1.64 3.55 -24.98
CA PRO A 117 1.58 2.28 -24.26
C PRO A 117 2.86 1.43 -24.39
N GLU A 118 3.65 1.61 -25.46
CA GLU A 118 4.91 0.89 -25.69
C GLU A 118 6.05 1.42 -24.79
N ALA A 119 5.98 2.70 -24.39
CA ALA A 119 6.87 3.28 -23.38
C ALA A 119 6.46 2.84 -21.97
N ARG A 120 6.67 1.55 -21.69
CA ARG A 120 6.26 0.89 -20.46
C ARG A 120 6.92 1.51 -19.23
N LEU A 121 6.10 1.94 -18.27
CA LEU A 121 6.57 2.43 -16.98
C LEU A 121 6.74 1.27 -15.99
N GLU A 122 7.75 1.34 -15.15
CA GLU A 122 7.90 0.44 -14.02
C GLU A 122 7.08 0.99 -12.84
N ILE A 123 5.99 0.29 -12.53
CA ILE A 123 5.07 0.66 -11.45
C ILE A 123 5.48 -0.09 -10.20
N LYS A 124 5.96 0.64 -9.20
CA LYS A 124 6.49 0.09 -7.94
C LYS A 124 5.61 0.42 -6.75
N HIS A 125 5.56 -0.50 -5.80
CA HIS A 125 5.08 -0.20 -4.46
C HIS A 125 6.28 0.25 -3.57
N PRO A 126 6.08 1.13 -2.55
CA PRO A 126 7.17 1.54 -1.67
C PRO A 126 7.96 0.39 -1.02
N LEU A 127 7.33 -0.77 -0.80
CA LEU A 127 8.03 -1.96 -0.31
C LEU A 127 9.10 -2.46 -1.28
N GLU A 128 8.81 -2.44 -2.59
CA GLU A 128 9.78 -2.85 -3.62
C GLU A 128 10.96 -1.89 -3.64
N VAL A 129 10.70 -0.59 -3.63
CA VAL A 129 11.76 0.43 -3.58
C VAL A 129 12.67 0.23 -2.37
N LEU A 130 12.08 0.00 -1.18
CA LEU A 130 12.86 -0.16 0.04
C LEU A 130 13.66 -1.47 0.07
N VAL A 131 13.07 -2.58 -0.35
CA VAL A 131 13.70 -3.89 -0.21
C VAL A 131 14.59 -4.23 -1.39
N ASN A 132 14.16 -3.92 -2.62
CA ASN A 132 14.86 -4.32 -3.84
C ASN A 132 15.82 -3.23 -4.34
N ASP A 133 15.40 -1.96 -4.39
CA ASP A 133 16.22 -0.88 -4.96
C ASP A 133 17.19 -0.29 -3.92
N TYR A 134 16.68 0.07 -2.73
CA TYR A 134 17.52 0.60 -1.65
C TYR A 134 18.30 -0.52 -0.96
N GLY A 135 17.65 -1.62 -0.61
CA GLY A 135 18.25 -2.84 -0.10
C GLY A 135 18.26 -2.98 1.43
N LEU A 136 17.97 -4.19 1.88
CA LEU A 136 17.82 -4.52 3.30
C LEU A 136 19.08 -4.27 4.13
N ASN A 137 20.29 -4.49 3.55
CA ASN A 137 21.55 -4.25 4.27
C ASN A 137 21.75 -2.76 4.55
N GLN A 138 21.40 -1.90 3.61
CA GLN A 138 21.47 -0.45 3.79
C GLN A 138 20.44 0.03 4.81
N ILE A 139 19.21 -0.52 4.78
CA ILE A 139 18.18 -0.24 5.79
C ILE A 139 18.69 -0.64 7.17
N LYS A 140 19.21 -1.86 7.32
CA LYS A 140 19.74 -2.38 8.59
C LYS A 140 20.84 -1.49 9.17
N ALA A 141 21.73 -0.95 8.34
CA ALA A 141 22.78 -0.03 8.74
C ALA A 141 22.26 1.34 9.23
N ARG A 142 21.02 1.70 8.89
CA ARG A 142 20.35 2.94 9.31
C ARG A 142 19.46 2.77 10.54
N VAL A 143 19.28 1.55 11.05
CA VAL A 143 18.48 1.29 12.26
C VAL A 143 19.19 1.86 13.48
N THR A 144 18.55 2.78 14.15
CA THR A 144 19.03 3.39 15.40
C THR A 144 18.27 2.88 16.63
N ASN A 145 17.04 2.41 16.43
CA ASN A 145 16.15 1.93 17.48
C ASN A 145 15.49 0.60 17.05
N PRO A 146 16.20 -0.53 17.15
CA PRO A 146 15.68 -1.83 16.71
C PRO A 146 14.35 -2.19 17.38
N LEU A 147 13.46 -2.83 16.63
CA LEU A 147 12.12 -3.25 17.10
C LEU A 147 12.15 -4.50 17.97
N ASN A 148 13.16 -4.63 18.85
CA ASN A 148 13.30 -5.77 19.74
C ASN A 148 12.11 -5.88 20.71
N GLY A 149 11.54 -7.08 20.83
CA GLY A 149 10.35 -7.32 21.65
C GLY A 149 9.02 -6.94 21.02
N HIS A 150 9.03 -6.38 19.80
CA HIS A 150 7.81 -6.16 19.02
C HIS A 150 7.50 -7.38 18.16
N ARG A 151 6.42 -8.08 18.50
CA ARG A 151 5.91 -9.21 17.74
C ARG A 151 4.88 -8.73 16.72
N ILE A 152 5.21 -8.87 15.43
CA ILE A 152 4.50 -8.21 14.32
C ILE A 152 3.83 -9.25 13.43
N ALA A 153 2.56 -9.00 13.04
CA ALA A 153 1.87 -9.73 11.99
C ALA A 153 1.90 -8.91 10.68
N PRO A 154 2.72 -9.30 9.67
CA PRO A 154 2.73 -8.62 8.36
C PRO A 154 1.47 -8.95 7.56
N TYR A 155 0.73 -7.93 7.16
CA TYR A 155 -0.48 -8.10 6.37
C TYR A 155 -0.37 -7.38 5.03
N TYR A 156 -0.31 -8.15 3.96
CA TYR A 156 -0.14 -7.68 2.58
C TYR A 156 -1.46 -7.30 1.92
N GLY A 157 -2.54 -7.97 2.32
CA GLY A 157 -3.84 -7.84 1.65
C GLY A 157 -3.91 -8.61 0.34
N CYS A 158 -4.97 -8.36 -0.45
CA CYS A 158 -5.26 -9.16 -1.64
C CYS A 158 -4.73 -8.58 -2.95
N GLN A 159 -4.51 -7.26 -3.02
CA GLN A 159 -4.21 -6.56 -4.27
C GLN A 159 -2.71 -6.23 -4.47
N LEU A 160 -1.89 -6.47 -3.45
CA LEU A 160 -0.46 -6.18 -3.52
C LEU A 160 0.30 -7.27 -4.28
N THR A 161 -0.11 -8.53 -4.13
CA THR A 161 0.58 -9.70 -4.67
C THR A 161 -0.26 -10.50 -5.68
N ARG A 162 -1.45 -10.01 -6.06
CA ARG A 162 -2.34 -10.69 -7.02
C ARG A 162 -3.08 -9.68 -7.89
N PRO A 163 -3.32 -10.00 -9.17
CA PRO A 163 -2.98 -11.22 -9.90
C PRO A 163 -1.51 -11.28 -10.36
N PHE A 164 -0.74 -10.21 -10.22
CA PHE A 164 0.66 -10.14 -10.59
C PHE A 164 1.53 -10.55 -9.40
N ASP A 165 2.50 -11.42 -9.64
CA ASP A 165 3.40 -12.02 -8.64
C ASP A 165 4.87 -11.55 -8.80
N ASP A 166 5.08 -10.51 -9.59
CA ASP A 166 6.39 -9.93 -9.87
C ASP A 166 7.05 -9.25 -8.67
N MET A 167 6.25 -8.81 -7.68
CA MET A 167 6.77 -8.29 -6.41
C MET A 167 7.23 -9.41 -5.46
N ASP A 168 6.40 -10.43 -5.27
CA ASP A 168 6.62 -11.53 -4.33
C ASP A 168 5.57 -12.65 -4.57
N ASP A 169 5.72 -13.78 -3.89
CA ASP A 169 4.76 -14.90 -3.97
C ASP A 169 3.32 -14.45 -3.68
N SER A 170 2.38 -14.88 -4.53
CA SER A 170 0.97 -14.48 -4.45
C SER A 170 0.25 -14.99 -3.20
N PHE A 171 0.72 -16.06 -2.59
CA PHE A 171 0.08 -16.73 -1.46
C PHE A 171 0.87 -16.60 -0.16
N PHE A 172 2.20 -16.64 -0.25
CA PHE A 172 3.13 -16.60 0.89
C PHE A 172 4.21 -15.53 0.71
N PRO A 173 3.84 -14.27 0.51
CA PRO A 173 4.81 -13.20 0.34
C PRO A 173 5.67 -13.02 1.60
N THR A 174 6.91 -12.63 1.39
CA THR A 174 7.94 -12.47 2.44
C THR A 174 8.64 -11.12 2.44
N ILE A 175 8.40 -10.28 1.45
CA ILE A 175 9.10 -8.99 1.29
C ILE A 175 8.96 -8.10 2.54
N MET A 176 7.76 -7.99 3.13
CA MET A 176 7.53 -7.24 4.36
C MET A 176 8.09 -7.97 5.58
N ASP A 177 7.99 -9.32 5.60
CA ASP A 177 8.59 -10.16 6.65
C ASP A 177 10.11 -9.91 6.71
N ARG A 178 10.79 -9.97 5.57
CA ARG A 178 12.24 -9.72 5.46
C ARG A 178 12.63 -8.31 5.92
N LEU A 179 11.81 -7.31 5.57
CA LEU A 179 12.01 -5.93 6.01
C LEU A 179 11.99 -5.86 7.55
N PHE A 180 10.96 -6.39 8.19
CA PHE A 180 10.80 -6.30 9.64
C PHE A 180 11.81 -7.15 10.41
N LEU A 181 12.24 -8.29 9.88
CA LEU A 181 13.37 -9.04 10.42
C LEU A 181 14.67 -8.21 10.37
N ALA A 182 14.90 -7.48 9.29
CA ALA A 182 16.07 -6.58 9.20
C ALA A 182 16.01 -5.40 10.18
N LEU A 183 14.81 -4.98 10.58
CA LEU A 183 14.55 -3.94 11.58
C LEU A 183 14.61 -4.47 13.04
N GLY A 184 14.85 -5.78 13.24
CA GLY A 184 14.99 -6.39 14.56
C GLY A 184 13.70 -6.83 15.24
N ALA A 185 12.57 -6.90 14.50
CA ALA A 185 11.30 -7.35 15.05
C ALA A 185 11.20 -8.88 15.15
N ASP A 186 10.33 -9.36 16.08
CA ASP A 186 9.83 -10.74 16.08
C ASP A 186 8.66 -10.82 15.08
N VAL A 187 8.88 -11.47 13.93
CA VAL A 187 7.92 -11.50 12.83
C VAL A 187 7.17 -12.83 12.79
N ILE A 188 5.85 -12.77 12.79
CA ILE A 188 4.98 -13.94 12.58
C ILE A 188 4.98 -14.29 11.09
N THR A 189 5.98 -15.05 10.65
CA THR A 189 6.18 -15.40 9.23
C THR A 189 5.12 -16.35 8.70
N ASP A 190 4.55 -17.19 9.58
CA ASP A 190 3.49 -18.17 9.27
C ASP A 190 2.06 -17.63 9.44
N TYR A 191 1.89 -16.30 9.44
CA TYR A 191 0.58 -15.68 9.49
C TYR A 191 -0.24 -16.02 8.24
N SER A 192 -1.08 -17.07 8.36
CA SER A 192 -1.79 -17.71 7.24
C SER A 192 -2.80 -16.80 6.53
N LEU A 193 -3.23 -15.71 7.18
CA LEU A 193 -4.20 -14.77 6.63
C LEU A 193 -3.56 -13.52 6.00
N LYS A 194 -2.24 -13.48 5.85
CA LYS A 194 -1.49 -12.30 5.37
C LYS A 194 -1.94 -11.77 3.98
N THR A 195 -2.53 -12.62 3.14
CA THR A 195 -3.02 -12.25 1.79
C THR A 195 -4.54 -12.32 1.64
N ARG A 196 -5.30 -12.56 2.72
CA ARG A 196 -6.76 -12.57 2.68
C ARG A 196 -7.30 -11.14 2.53
N CYS A 197 -8.51 -11.02 1.95
CA CYS A 197 -9.16 -9.71 1.82
C CYS A 197 -9.61 -9.18 3.17
N CYS A 198 -9.36 -7.89 3.45
CA CYS A 198 -9.87 -7.19 4.63
C CYS A 198 -11.36 -6.84 4.55
N GLY A 199 -11.96 -6.90 3.37
CA GLY A 199 -13.37 -6.55 3.16
C GLY A 199 -13.63 -5.06 2.93
N ALA A 200 -12.61 -4.22 2.70
CA ALA A 200 -12.79 -2.76 2.60
C ALA A 200 -13.81 -2.33 1.54
N SER A 201 -13.86 -3.00 0.39
CA SER A 201 -14.86 -2.72 -0.66
C SER A 201 -16.29 -3.12 -0.28
N LEU A 202 -16.46 -4.01 0.70
CA LEU A 202 -17.77 -4.51 1.17
C LEU A 202 -18.28 -3.74 2.37
N THR A 203 -17.45 -3.12 3.17
CA THR A 203 -17.86 -2.47 4.42
C THR A 203 -18.83 -1.31 4.18
N GLY A 204 -18.76 -0.64 3.03
CA GLY A 204 -19.73 0.40 2.64
C GLY A 204 -21.07 -0.11 2.13
N THR A 205 -21.15 -1.37 1.68
CA THR A 205 -22.34 -1.97 1.05
C THR A 205 -22.95 -3.10 1.88
N ILE A 206 -22.12 -3.98 2.42
CA ILE A 206 -22.51 -5.15 3.24
C ILE A 206 -21.62 -5.14 4.50
N PRO A 207 -21.86 -4.20 5.44
CA PRO A 207 -20.97 -3.96 6.58
C PRO A 207 -20.67 -5.20 7.43
N GLU A 208 -21.66 -6.07 7.63
CA GLU A 208 -21.49 -7.30 8.41
C GLU A 208 -20.45 -8.24 7.82
N VAL A 209 -20.35 -8.32 6.48
CA VAL A 209 -19.35 -9.12 5.79
C VAL A 209 -17.97 -8.45 5.90
N GLY A 210 -17.88 -7.15 5.61
CA GLY A 210 -16.63 -6.41 5.67
C GLY A 210 -15.99 -6.41 7.07
N VAL A 211 -16.80 -6.14 8.10
CA VAL A 211 -16.37 -6.15 9.51
C VAL A 211 -15.93 -7.56 9.94
N ARG A 212 -16.65 -8.60 9.53
CA ARG A 212 -16.31 -9.99 9.84
C ARG A 212 -14.99 -10.41 9.22
N LEU A 213 -14.72 -10.01 7.98
CA LEU A 213 -13.43 -10.29 7.32
C LEU A 213 -12.27 -9.64 8.07
N SER A 214 -12.39 -8.35 8.43
CA SER A 214 -11.38 -7.66 9.25
C SER A 214 -11.21 -8.30 10.63
N TRP A 215 -12.32 -8.76 11.25
CA TRP A 215 -12.25 -9.46 12.52
C TRP A 215 -11.42 -10.75 12.45
N TYR A 216 -11.57 -11.57 11.40
CA TYR A 216 -10.75 -12.77 11.24
C TYR A 216 -9.26 -12.45 11.22
N LEU A 217 -8.86 -11.40 10.50
CA LEU A 217 -7.46 -10.98 10.41
C LEU A 217 -6.90 -10.59 11.79
N ILE A 218 -7.63 -9.77 12.51
CA ILE A 218 -7.21 -9.28 13.82
C ILE A 218 -7.22 -10.43 14.86
N ALA A 219 -8.25 -11.27 14.84
CA ALA A 219 -8.36 -12.39 15.76
C ALA A 219 -7.20 -13.39 15.61
N GLU A 220 -6.82 -13.72 14.38
CA GLU A 220 -5.70 -14.61 14.09
C GLU A 220 -4.35 -13.98 14.47
N ALA A 221 -4.11 -12.71 14.15
CA ALA A 221 -2.90 -12.02 14.55
C ALA A 221 -2.75 -12.00 16.08
N ARG A 222 -3.84 -11.71 16.78
CA ARG A 222 -3.88 -11.73 18.25
C ARG A 222 -3.66 -13.13 18.82
N HIS A 223 -4.30 -14.14 18.23
CA HIS A 223 -4.14 -15.55 18.65
C HIS A 223 -2.67 -15.98 18.57
N ARG A 224 -1.95 -15.50 17.56
CA ARG A 224 -0.50 -15.73 17.39
C ARG A 224 0.37 -14.84 18.26
N GLY A 225 -0.20 -14.02 19.12
CA GLY A 225 0.51 -13.16 20.05
C GLY A 225 1.12 -11.90 19.44
N ALA A 226 0.63 -11.44 18.29
CA ALA A 226 1.09 -10.18 17.73
C ALA A 226 0.75 -9.00 18.64
N ASN A 227 1.66 -8.04 18.74
CA ASN A 227 1.41 -6.76 19.39
C ASN A 227 0.60 -5.83 18.51
N TYR A 228 0.81 -5.90 17.18
CA TYR A 228 0.09 -5.15 16.18
C TYR A 228 0.23 -5.80 14.78
N ILE A 229 -0.67 -5.42 13.88
CA ILE A 229 -0.55 -5.71 12.46
C ILE A 229 0.18 -4.55 11.79
N VAL A 230 1.05 -4.85 10.81
CA VAL A 230 1.58 -3.87 9.87
C VAL A 230 1.02 -4.12 8.48
N THR A 231 0.60 -3.07 7.79
CA THR A 231 0.03 -3.18 6.45
C THR A 231 0.59 -2.14 5.49
N ALA A 232 0.48 -2.42 4.20
CA ALA A 232 0.96 -1.60 3.09
C ALA A 232 -0.17 -0.96 2.27
N CYS A 233 -1.42 -1.01 2.77
CA CYS A 233 -2.57 -0.51 2.03
C CYS A 233 -3.44 0.40 2.91
N PRO A 234 -3.73 1.65 2.48
CA PRO A 234 -4.54 2.59 3.26
C PRO A 234 -6.00 2.13 3.43
N LEU A 235 -6.56 1.44 2.44
CA LEU A 235 -7.92 0.89 2.55
C LEU A 235 -7.98 -0.24 3.59
N CYS A 236 -6.93 -1.08 3.67
CA CYS A 236 -6.87 -2.17 4.63
C CYS A 236 -6.69 -1.64 6.06
N GLN A 237 -5.81 -0.68 6.26
CA GLN A 237 -5.58 -0.06 7.56
C GLN A 237 -6.87 0.57 8.08
N PHE A 238 -7.49 1.44 7.28
CA PHE A 238 -8.74 2.09 7.62
C PHE A 238 -9.84 1.09 7.98
N ASN A 239 -10.00 0.04 7.16
CA ASN A 239 -11.06 -0.95 7.39
C ASN A 239 -10.85 -1.77 8.65
N MET A 240 -9.62 -2.21 8.91
CA MET A 240 -9.29 -2.97 10.11
C MET A 240 -9.31 -2.12 11.39
N GLU A 241 -8.99 -0.83 11.30
CA GLU A 241 -8.94 0.05 12.47
C GLU A 241 -10.31 0.63 12.84
N SER A 242 -11.03 1.21 11.85
CA SER A 242 -12.22 2.03 12.12
C SER A 242 -13.45 1.26 12.58
N PHE A 243 -13.52 -0.04 12.32
CA PHE A 243 -14.71 -0.85 12.61
C PHE A 243 -14.52 -1.84 13.76
N GLN A 244 -13.46 -1.70 14.56
CA GLN A 244 -13.18 -2.65 15.64
C GLN A 244 -14.28 -2.68 16.72
N ASP A 245 -14.92 -1.56 17.02
CA ASP A 245 -16.01 -1.50 18.00
C ASP A 245 -17.21 -2.40 17.62
N ARG A 246 -17.40 -2.67 16.32
CA ARG A 246 -18.43 -3.59 15.82
C ARG A 246 -18.02 -5.07 15.93
N MET A 247 -16.76 -5.37 16.19
CA MET A 247 -16.22 -6.74 16.22
C MET A 247 -16.59 -7.50 17.51
N GLY A 248 -17.08 -6.82 18.54
CA GLY A 248 -17.58 -7.43 19.79
C GLY A 248 -18.65 -8.48 19.57
N GLN A 249 -19.49 -8.31 18.54
CA GLN A 249 -20.52 -9.28 18.16
C GLN A 249 -19.97 -10.67 17.75
N TYR A 250 -18.69 -10.76 17.39
CA TYR A 250 -18.02 -12.01 17.01
C TYR A 250 -17.25 -12.65 18.18
N GLY A 251 -17.55 -12.25 19.44
CA GLY A 251 -16.97 -12.86 20.64
C GLY A 251 -15.66 -12.27 21.13
N THR A 252 -15.18 -11.17 20.59
CA THR A 252 -13.96 -10.50 21.04
C THR A 252 -14.27 -9.60 22.24
N LYS A 253 -13.77 -9.96 23.44
CA LYS A 253 -13.98 -9.19 24.67
C LYS A 253 -13.33 -7.80 24.66
N ASN A 254 -12.21 -7.64 23.96
CA ASN A 254 -11.53 -6.36 23.73
C ASN A 254 -11.13 -6.26 22.26
N PRO A 255 -11.92 -5.60 21.42
CA PRO A 255 -11.62 -5.52 19.99
C PRO A 255 -10.44 -4.64 19.65
N ARG A 256 -10.00 -3.75 20.56
CA ARG A 256 -8.93 -2.77 20.32
C ARG A 256 -7.61 -3.45 20.02
N PHE A 257 -7.13 -3.32 18.79
CA PHE A 257 -5.88 -3.88 18.32
C PHE A 257 -5.21 -2.92 17.35
N PRO A 258 -3.93 -2.54 17.56
CA PRO A 258 -3.28 -1.55 16.72
C PRO A 258 -3.02 -2.08 15.31
N ILE A 259 -3.29 -1.22 14.33
CA ILE A 259 -3.03 -1.48 12.91
C ILE A 259 -2.15 -0.35 12.38
N LEU A 260 -0.88 -0.62 12.14
CA LEU A 260 0.08 0.36 11.69
C LEU A 260 0.34 0.25 10.18
N TYR A 261 0.71 1.35 9.56
CA TYR A 261 1.41 1.26 8.29
C TYR A 261 2.84 0.76 8.52
N PHE A 262 3.33 -0.02 7.58
CA PHE A 262 4.69 -0.55 7.68
C PHE A 262 5.74 0.57 7.78
N THR A 263 5.50 1.73 7.15
CA THR A 263 6.36 2.92 7.22
C THR A 263 6.37 3.57 8.61
N GLN A 264 5.26 3.50 9.35
CA GLN A 264 5.22 3.99 10.74
C GLN A 264 6.14 3.18 11.65
N ALA A 265 6.02 1.85 11.61
CA ALA A 265 6.86 0.97 12.42
C ALA A 265 8.33 1.02 11.97
N MET A 266 8.59 1.08 10.65
CA MET A 266 9.93 1.26 10.11
C MET A 266 10.54 2.61 10.53
N GLY A 267 9.77 3.69 10.50
CA GLY A 267 10.23 5.01 10.92
C GLY A 267 10.68 5.06 12.38
N LEU A 268 9.99 4.35 13.27
CA LEU A 268 10.42 4.19 14.68
C LEU A 268 11.78 3.48 14.76
N ALA A 269 11.99 2.44 13.95
CA ALA A 269 13.27 1.73 13.90
C ALA A 269 14.41 2.63 13.39
N LEU A 270 14.09 3.58 12.53
CA LEU A 270 15.03 4.60 12.02
C LEU A 270 15.20 5.79 12.98
N GLY A 271 14.54 5.79 14.16
CA GLY A 271 14.65 6.86 15.14
C GLY A 271 13.81 8.10 14.89
N LEU A 272 12.82 8.02 14.00
CA LEU A 272 11.90 9.13 13.73
C LEU A 272 10.88 9.31 14.86
N ASP A 273 10.46 10.55 15.09
CA ASP A 273 9.46 10.90 16.09
C ASP A 273 8.07 10.40 15.70
N LYS A 274 7.28 9.95 16.67
CA LYS A 274 5.89 9.50 16.47
C LYS A 274 5.02 10.54 15.80
N LYS A 275 5.25 11.82 16.07
CA LYS A 275 4.52 12.94 15.44
C LYS A 275 4.84 13.03 13.95
N GLU A 276 6.11 12.89 13.56
CA GLU A 276 6.54 12.82 12.16
C GLU A 276 5.94 11.60 11.42
N LEU A 277 5.67 10.54 12.15
CA LEU A 277 5.09 9.31 11.62
C LEU A 277 3.56 9.30 11.65
N GLY A 278 2.91 10.37 12.09
CA GLY A 278 1.46 10.50 12.10
C GLY A 278 0.73 9.62 13.12
N PHE A 279 1.39 9.19 14.20
CA PHE A 279 0.79 8.36 15.25
C PHE A 279 -0.41 9.01 15.94
N ASN A 280 -0.47 10.34 15.96
CA ASN A 280 -1.59 11.10 16.52
C ASN A 280 -2.91 10.96 15.73
N ARG A 281 -2.88 10.29 14.57
CA ARG A 281 -4.04 10.00 13.71
C ARG A 281 -4.55 8.57 13.85
N LEU A 282 -3.84 7.71 14.57
CA LEU A 282 -4.27 6.34 14.86
C LEU A 282 -5.40 6.35 15.87
N VAL A 283 -6.39 5.48 15.67
CA VAL A 283 -7.46 5.25 16.66
C VAL A 283 -6.93 4.43 17.83
N TYR A 284 -6.09 3.46 17.54
CA TYR A 284 -5.47 2.60 18.56
C TYR A 284 -3.95 2.59 18.40
N THR A 285 -3.25 3.16 19.38
CA THR A 285 -1.79 3.15 19.44
C THR A 285 -1.32 1.97 20.28
N PRO A 286 -0.26 1.24 19.86
CA PRO A 286 0.34 0.22 20.70
C PRO A 286 0.87 0.80 22.02
N ALA A 287 0.63 0.10 23.13
CA ALA A 287 1.01 0.59 24.47
C ALA A 287 2.53 0.65 24.69
N ASN A 288 3.28 -0.16 23.95
CA ASN A 288 4.72 -0.36 24.13
C ASN A 288 5.59 0.22 23.00
N LEU A 289 5.05 1.12 22.20
CA LEU A 289 5.80 1.84 21.15
C LEU A 289 6.28 3.20 21.65
#